data_bbc986ca1fa4ec7eb713f80bebbbae12
#
_entry.id   bbc986ca1fa4ec7eb713f80bebbbae12
#
_cell.length_a   1.000
_cell.length_b   1.000
_cell.length_c   1.000
_cell.angle_alpha   90.00
_cell.angle_beta   90.00
_cell.angle_gamma   90.00
#
_symmetry.space_group_name_H-M   'P 1'
#
loop_
_entity.id
_entity.type
_entity.pdbx_description
1 polymer ?
#
loop_
_entity_poly.entity_id
_entity_poly.type
_entity_poly.pdbx_seq_one_letter_code
_entity_poly.pdbx_strand_id
1 'polypeptide(L)'
;MTAQARGGDSMLVLSDSLAYYGPEGGLPADDPRIWPTIAAEGVGLRSELFGRIGWTTRDVWWAITQDPRIWAAIPTARVVVIAIGGMDTLPSPLPTAVREQIRYLRPSWLRQAVRAAYGRLQPLLSPLGWPVALPAPVTVEYLEKIRSALAMVRPDLPVILCLPSTHSSPYYGFVHSARARHTSAMRRWAADHAMPTVDFYPVTAAHFAAEDRAAGPVAMIAADHNPDGIHWGFACHTAIGALVTDAVRDATGDDRTVSAPPTPR
;
A
#
# COMPACT_ATOMS: atom_id res chain seq x y z
N MET A 1 -9.14 -33.96 -20.46
CA MET A 1 -10.10 -32.90 -20.08
C MET A 1 -9.30 -31.70 -19.64
N THR A 2 -9.03 -30.79 -20.55
CA THR A 2 -8.35 -29.52 -20.26
C THR A 2 -9.34 -28.63 -19.51
N ALA A 3 -9.12 -28.42 -18.20
CA ALA A 3 -9.82 -27.40 -17.43
C ALA A 3 -9.43 -26.05 -18.03
N GLN A 4 -10.33 -25.48 -18.80
CA GLN A 4 -10.26 -24.11 -19.24
C GLN A 4 -10.24 -23.27 -17.99
N ALA A 5 -9.10 -22.67 -17.65
CA ALA A 5 -8.98 -21.75 -16.53
C ALA A 5 -10.02 -20.63 -16.75
N ARG A 6 -11.13 -20.68 -16.04
CA ARG A 6 -12.06 -19.57 -15.95
C ARG A 6 -11.26 -18.42 -15.36
N GLY A 7 -11.06 -17.38 -16.18
CA GLY A 7 -10.42 -16.16 -15.69
C GLY A 7 -11.09 -15.76 -14.38
N GLY A 8 -10.28 -15.52 -13.33
CA GLY A 8 -10.79 -15.16 -12.02
C GLY A 8 -11.65 -13.90 -12.09
N ASP A 9 -12.52 -13.73 -11.11
CA ASP A 9 -13.46 -12.61 -10.99
C ASP A 9 -13.00 -11.55 -9.96
N SER A 10 -11.80 -11.72 -9.40
CA SER A 10 -11.27 -10.83 -8.38
C SER A 10 -9.90 -10.25 -8.72
N MET A 11 -9.67 -9.06 -8.19
CA MET A 11 -8.37 -8.41 -8.07
C MET A 11 -7.86 -8.60 -6.64
N LEU A 12 -6.82 -9.41 -6.48
CA LEU A 12 -6.18 -9.61 -5.17
C LEU A 12 -5.25 -8.43 -4.89
N VAL A 13 -5.49 -7.74 -3.78
CA VAL A 13 -4.68 -6.59 -3.35
C VAL A 13 -3.95 -6.92 -2.06
N LEU A 14 -2.62 -6.83 -2.09
CA LEU A 14 -1.73 -6.98 -0.94
C LEU A 14 -1.16 -5.60 -0.59
N SER A 15 -1.58 -5.02 0.55
CA SER A 15 -1.30 -3.62 0.85
C SER A 15 -1.11 -3.36 2.35
N ASP A 16 -0.95 -2.10 2.69
CA ASP A 16 -1.00 -1.58 4.06
C ASP A 16 -2.27 -0.72 4.28
N SER A 17 -2.24 0.16 5.30
CA SER A 17 -3.36 1.03 5.61
C SER A 17 -3.71 2.05 4.51
N LEU A 18 -2.80 2.35 3.60
CA LEU A 18 -3.04 3.28 2.49
C LEU A 18 -4.09 2.75 1.50
N ALA A 19 -4.45 1.48 1.61
CA ALA A 19 -5.52 0.91 0.78
C ALA A 19 -6.93 1.18 1.33
N TYR A 20 -7.07 1.48 2.62
CA TYR A 20 -8.40 1.54 3.26
C TYR A 20 -8.55 2.63 4.32
N TYR A 21 -7.64 3.58 4.43
CA TYR A 21 -7.76 4.73 5.33
C TYR A 21 -8.13 5.97 4.54
N GLY A 22 -9.21 6.63 4.96
CA GLY A 22 -9.63 7.95 4.46
C GLY A 22 -9.33 9.07 5.46
N PRO A 23 -9.95 10.26 5.26
CA PRO A 23 -9.72 11.44 6.10
C PRO A 23 -10.03 11.23 7.58
N GLU A 24 -11.04 10.43 7.90
CA GLU A 24 -11.52 10.21 9.27
C GLU A 24 -10.99 8.91 9.89
N GLY A 25 -10.26 8.08 9.13
CA GLY A 25 -9.72 6.80 9.62
C GLY A 25 -9.98 5.61 8.71
N GLY A 26 -9.92 4.40 9.30
CA GLY A 26 -10.09 3.15 8.56
C GLY A 26 -11.52 2.88 8.10
N LEU A 27 -11.64 2.35 6.89
CA LEU A 27 -12.87 2.03 6.19
C LEU A 27 -12.98 0.52 5.98
N PRO A 28 -14.20 -0.02 5.71
CA PRO A 28 -14.38 -1.39 5.24
C PRO A 28 -13.56 -1.68 3.98
N ALA A 29 -13.14 -2.94 3.82
CA ALA A 29 -12.31 -3.37 2.68
C ALA A 29 -13.02 -3.29 1.32
N ASP A 30 -14.33 -3.16 1.33
CA ASP A 30 -15.24 -3.04 0.18
C ASP A 30 -15.88 -1.66 0.07
N ASP A 31 -15.40 -0.66 0.81
CA ASP A 31 -15.92 0.71 0.70
C ASP A 31 -15.70 1.24 -0.73
N PRO A 32 -16.74 1.76 -1.41
CA PRO A 32 -16.64 2.18 -2.80
C PRO A 32 -15.73 3.40 -3.02
N ARG A 33 -15.31 4.08 -1.96
CA ARG A 33 -14.46 5.29 -2.02
C ARG A 33 -12.96 4.99 -1.95
N ILE A 34 -12.56 3.74 -1.62
CA ILE A 34 -11.14 3.39 -1.56
C ILE A 34 -10.62 2.91 -2.91
N TRP A 35 -9.34 3.19 -3.19
CA TRP A 35 -8.74 2.89 -4.49
C TRP A 35 -8.80 1.41 -4.92
N PRO A 36 -8.72 0.40 -4.01
CA PRO A 36 -8.82 -0.99 -4.45
C PRO A 36 -10.19 -1.33 -5.03
N THR A 37 -11.27 -0.83 -4.41
CA THR A 37 -12.63 -1.04 -4.90
C THR A 37 -12.85 -0.29 -6.22
N ILE A 38 -12.45 0.98 -6.28
CA ILE A 38 -12.52 1.79 -7.52
C ILE A 38 -11.79 1.10 -8.68
N ALA A 39 -10.56 0.62 -8.42
CA ALA A 39 -9.76 -0.02 -9.46
C ALA A 39 -10.38 -1.35 -9.94
N ALA A 40 -10.87 -2.17 -9.02
CA ALA A 40 -11.49 -3.45 -9.35
C ALA A 40 -12.79 -3.25 -10.14
N GLU A 41 -13.68 -2.36 -9.68
CA GLU A 41 -14.94 -2.04 -10.36
C GLU A 41 -14.69 -1.46 -11.76
N GLY A 42 -13.64 -0.63 -11.91
CA GLY A 42 -13.26 -0.04 -13.20
C GLY A 42 -12.89 -1.06 -14.28
N VAL A 43 -12.62 -2.31 -13.91
CA VAL A 43 -12.36 -3.44 -14.83
C VAL A 43 -13.37 -4.58 -14.68
N GLY A 44 -14.46 -4.36 -13.97
CA GLY A 44 -15.51 -5.36 -13.77
C GLY A 44 -15.08 -6.54 -12.88
N LEU A 45 -14.13 -6.31 -11.97
CA LEU A 45 -13.66 -7.28 -10.99
C LEU A 45 -14.15 -6.90 -9.59
N ARG A 46 -14.07 -7.86 -8.65
CA ARG A 46 -14.27 -7.64 -7.23
C ARG A 46 -12.90 -7.44 -6.54
N SER A 47 -12.80 -6.47 -5.66
CA SER A 47 -11.60 -6.30 -4.83
C SER A 47 -11.53 -7.34 -3.72
N GLU A 48 -10.40 -8.02 -3.59
CA GLU A 48 -10.06 -8.86 -2.42
C GLU A 48 -8.83 -8.26 -1.74
N LEU A 49 -9.09 -7.37 -0.77
CA LEU A 49 -8.05 -6.63 -0.08
C LEU A 49 -7.55 -7.37 1.17
N PHE A 50 -6.25 -7.63 1.20
CA PHE A 50 -5.49 -8.04 2.37
C PHE A 50 -4.49 -6.97 2.73
N GLY A 51 -4.74 -6.30 3.85
CA GLY A 51 -3.92 -5.18 4.29
C GLY A 51 -4.06 -4.93 5.78
N ARG A 52 -3.03 -4.34 6.39
CA ARG A 52 -3.04 -3.97 7.80
C ARG A 52 -2.21 -2.72 8.04
N ILE A 53 -2.62 -1.94 9.05
CA ILE A 53 -1.88 -0.74 9.48
C ILE A 53 -0.41 -1.08 9.74
N GLY A 54 0.47 -0.32 9.09
CA GLY A 54 1.89 -0.38 9.34
C GLY A 54 2.59 -1.61 8.79
N TRP A 55 1.95 -2.39 7.90
CA TRP A 55 2.58 -3.51 7.24
C TRP A 55 3.76 -3.07 6.38
N THR A 56 4.82 -3.83 6.47
CA THR A 56 6.00 -3.80 5.60
C THR A 56 5.92 -4.94 4.59
N THR A 57 6.83 -4.97 3.62
CA THR A 57 6.94 -6.12 2.68
C THR A 57 7.15 -7.44 3.43
N ARG A 58 7.88 -7.41 4.55
CA ARG A 58 8.03 -8.59 5.42
C ARG A 58 6.70 -9.05 5.99
N ASP A 59 5.83 -8.14 6.42
CA ASP A 59 4.54 -8.50 7.02
C ASP A 59 3.58 -9.10 5.98
N VAL A 60 3.61 -8.62 4.74
CA VAL A 60 2.87 -9.23 3.62
C VAL A 60 3.38 -10.65 3.35
N TRP A 61 4.69 -10.86 3.32
CA TRP A 61 5.25 -12.21 3.20
C TRP A 61 4.75 -13.14 4.32
N TRP A 62 4.73 -12.66 5.55
CA TRP A 62 4.23 -13.43 6.68
C TRP A 62 2.72 -13.68 6.56
N ALA A 63 1.95 -12.72 6.08
CA ALA A 63 0.52 -12.92 5.83
C ALA A 63 0.29 -14.01 4.78
N ILE A 64 1.01 -13.99 3.66
CA ILE A 64 0.93 -15.04 2.64
C ILE A 64 1.24 -16.41 3.23
N THR A 65 2.24 -16.53 4.12
CA THR A 65 2.62 -17.82 4.70
C THR A 65 1.70 -18.31 5.83
N GLN A 66 0.85 -17.44 6.40
CA GLN A 66 0.08 -17.73 7.60
C GLN A 66 -1.43 -17.58 7.44
N ASP A 67 -1.91 -16.80 6.46
CA ASP A 67 -3.35 -16.57 6.26
C ASP A 67 -3.89 -17.46 5.13
N PRO A 68 -4.69 -18.48 5.45
CA PRO A 68 -5.24 -19.39 4.45
C PRO A 68 -6.21 -18.71 3.49
N ARG A 69 -6.74 -17.54 3.84
CA ARG A 69 -7.64 -16.78 2.95
C ARG A 69 -6.89 -16.22 1.75
N ILE A 70 -5.63 -15.81 1.92
CA ILE A 70 -4.78 -15.36 0.81
C ILE A 70 -4.53 -16.52 -0.15
N TRP A 71 -4.20 -17.70 0.38
CA TRP A 71 -4.04 -18.90 -0.45
C TRP A 71 -5.30 -19.30 -1.20
N ALA A 72 -6.47 -19.13 -0.58
CA ALA A 72 -7.75 -19.39 -1.22
C ALA A 72 -8.08 -18.36 -2.31
N ALA A 73 -7.62 -17.12 -2.19
CA ALA A 73 -7.85 -16.04 -3.15
C ALA A 73 -6.98 -16.16 -4.41
N ILE A 74 -5.73 -16.64 -4.31
CA ILE A 74 -4.79 -16.71 -5.43
C ILE A 74 -5.36 -17.49 -6.64
N PRO A 75 -5.96 -18.69 -6.49
CA PRO A 75 -6.51 -19.45 -7.62
C PRO A 75 -7.65 -18.74 -8.36
N THR A 76 -8.41 -17.88 -7.68
CA THR A 76 -9.56 -17.16 -8.23
C THR A 76 -9.23 -15.75 -8.68
N ALA A 77 -8.03 -15.25 -8.38
CA ALA A 77 -7.59 -13.93 -8.80
C ALA A 77 -7.36 -13.88 -10.34
N ARG A 78 -7.78 -12.79 -10.96
CA ARG A 78 -7.44 -12.44 -12.32
C ARG A 78 -6.13 -11.68 -12.42
N VAL A 79 -5.82 -10.91 -11.38
CA VAL A 79 -4.61 -10.09 -11.26
C VAL A 79 -4.27 -9.91 -9.78
N VAL A 80 -3.00 -9.73 -9.48
CA VAL A 80 -2.52 -9.33 -8.14
C VAL A 80 -1.92 -7.93 -8.21
N VAL A 81 -2.33 -7.08 -7.28
CA VAL A 81 -1.75 -5.74 -7.08
C VAL A 81 -0.97 -5.75 -5.75
N ILE A 82 0.34 -5.59 -5.82
CA ILE A 82 1.23 -5.48 -4.66
C ILE A 82 1.47 -3.99 -4.39
N ALA A 83 0.75 -3.42 -3.42
CA ALA A 83 0.83 -2.01 -3.04
C ALA A 83 1.43 -1.88 -1.64
N ILE A 84 2.68 -2.26 -1.50
CA ILE A 84 3.41 -2.34 -0.23
C ILE A 84 4.82 -1.77 -0.38
N GLY A 85 5.48 -1.48 0.74
CA GLY A 85 6.85 -0.97 0.75
C GLY A 85 6.94 0.49 1.16
N GLY A 86 5.81 1.20 1.26
CA GLY A 86 5.75 2.55 1.82
C GLY A 86 6.30 2.59 3.24
N MET A 87 5.82 1.70 4.09
CA MET A 87 6.27 1.59 5.49
C MET A 87 7.73 1.19 5.64
N ASP A 88 8.29 0.44 4.68
CA ASP A 88 9.70 0.05 4.68
C ASP A 88 10.64 1.25 4.63
N THR A 89 10.21 2.30 3.92
CA THR A 89 10.97 3.53 3.67
C THR A 89 11.00 4.49 4.85
N LEU A 90 10.10 4.28 5.83
CA LEU A 90 9.93 5.23 6.92
C LEU A 90 11.06 5.10 7.94
N PRO A 91 11.58 6.24 8.44
CA PRO A 91 12.58 6.24 9.48
C PRO A 91 12.08 5.54 10.74
N SER A 92 12.93 4.68 11.31
CA SER A 92 12.64 3.95 12.53
C SER A 92 13.85 4.07 13.46
N PRO A 93 13.73 4.79 14.62
CA PRO A 93 14.81 4.91 15.60
C PRO A 93 15.31 3.56 16.15
N LEU A 94 14.49 2.53 16.01
CA LEU A 94 14.82 1.17 16.40
C LEU A 94 14.65 0.21 15.22
N PRO A 95 15.53 -0.77 15.05
CA PRO A 95 15.30 -1.88 14.15
C PRO A 95 13.92 -2.51 14.38
N THR A 96 13.24 -2.92 13.32
CA THR A 96 11.86 -3.44 13.41
C THR A 96 11.71 -4.56 14.44
N ALA A 97 12.68 -5.48 14.50
CA ALA A 97 12.68 -6.56 15.49
C ALA A 97 12.67 -6.05 16.94
N VAL A 98 13.44 -4.98 17.25
CA VAL A 98 13.47 -4.37 18.58
C VAL A 98 12.18 -3.60 18.85
N ARG A 99 11.67 -2.87 17.85
CA ARG A 99 10.38 -2.15 17.96
C ARG A 99 9.23 -3.09 18.30
N GLU A 100 9.21 -4.28 17.74
CA GLU A 100 8.19 -5.28 18.02
C GLU A 100 8.25 -5.79 19.47
N GLN A 101 9.41 -5.81 20.10
CA GLN A 101 9.56 -6.21 21.49
C GLN A 101 8.90 -5.24 22.46
N ILE A 102 8.68 -3.96 22.06
CA ILE A 102 8.04 -2.96 22.94
C ILE A 102 6.66 -3.43 23.42
N ARG A 103 5.92 -4.21 22.62
CA ARG A 103 4.60 -4.75 23.01
C ARG A 103 4.65 -5.70 24.19
N TYR A 104 5.79 -6.34 24.42
CA TYR A 104 5.97 -7.31 25.52
C TYR A 104 6.50 -6.69 26.82
N LEU A 105 6.89 -5.41 26.79
CA LEU A 105 7.37 -4.73 27.99
C LEU A 105 6.30 -4.69 29.10
N ARG A 106 6.73 -5.02 30.30
CA ARG A 106 5.96 -4.96 31.55
C ARG A 106 6.78 -4.17 32.58
N PRO A 107 6.16 -3.41 33.46
CA PRO A 107 4.72 -3.11 33.54
C PRO A 107 4.25 -2.15 32.43
N SER A 108 2.93 -1.90 32.32
CA SER A 108 2.32 -1.09 31.25
C SER A 108 2.83 0.35 31.20
N TRP A 109 3.16 0.94 32.34
CA TRP A 109 3.72 2.30 32.38
C TRP A 109 5.08 2.41 31.71
N LEU A 110 5.95 1.38 31.86
CA LEU A 110 7.25 1.32 31.17
C LEU A 110 7.05 1.25 29.66
N ARG A 111 6.11 0.43 29.19
CA ARG A 111 5.76 0.34 27.77
C ARG A 111 5.26 1.69 27.22
N GLN A 112 4.42 2.41 27.99
CA GLN A 112 3.94 3.73 27.61
C GLN A 112 5.08 4.74 27.55
N ALA A 113 5.97 4.74 28.54
CA ALA A 113 7.13 5.63 28.58
C ALA A 113 8.07 5.39 27.38
N VAL A 114 8.35 4.11 27.06
CA VAL A 114 9.18 3.76 25.89
C VAL A 114 8.51 4.19 24.57
N ARG A 115 7.18 4.00 24.43
CA ARG A 115 6.44 4.49 23.26
C ARG A 115 6.46 6.01 23.13
N ALA A 116 6.31 6.72 24.25
CA ALA A 116 6.38 8.18 24.27
C ALA A 116 7.77 8.69 23.89
N ALA A 117 8.83 8.08 24.43
CA ALA A 117 10.21 8.41 24.07
C ALA A 117 10.47 8.12 22.56
N TYR A 118 10.03 6.98 22.07
CA TYR A 118 10.12 6.62 20.67
C TYR A 118 9.45 7.66 19.76
N GLY A 119 8.19 8.03 20.07
CA GLY A 119 7.43 9.03 19.31
C GLY A 119 8.07 10.42 19.30
N ARG A 120 8.79 10.81 20.40
CA ARG A 120 9.53 12.08 20.44
C ARG A 120 10.84 12.04 19.66
N LEU A 121 11.53 10.90 19.66
CA LEU A 121 12.80 10.75 18.96
C LEU A 121 12.60 10.58 17.43
N GLN A 122 11.50 10.00 17.01
CA GLN A 122 11.26 9.68 15.62
C GLN A 122 11.34 10.90 14.68
N PRO A 123 10.66 12.04 14.94
CA PRO A 123 10.78 13.23 14.10
C PRO A 123 12.19 13.81 14.04
N LEU A 124 12.93 13.73 15.17
CA LEU A 124 14.29 14.25 15.28
C LEU A 124 15.30 13.43 14.48
N LEU A 125 15.07 12.10 14.34
CA LEU A 125 15.96 11.20 13.62
C LEU A 125 15.57 11.01 12.15
N SER A 126 14.36 11.41 11.78
CA SER A 126 13.86 11.29 10.41
C SER A 126 14.73 11.96 9.34
N PRO A 127 15.31 13.16 9.56
CA PRO A 127 16.20 13.79 8.58
C PRO A 127 17.45 12.96 8.24
N LEU A 128 17.90 12.09 9.16
CA LEU A 128 19.05 11.23 8.94
C LEU A 128 18.78 10.15 7.86
N GLY A 129 17.49 9.83 7.62
CA GLY A 129 17.07 8.80 6.65
C GLY A 129 17.54 7.39 6.98
N TRP A 130 18.07 7.17 8.19
CA TRP A 130 18.56 5.90 8.69
C TRP A 130 18.58 5.90 10.23
N PRO A 131 18.27 4.76 10.89
CA PRO A 131 17.76 3.52 10.29
C PRO A 131 16.33 3.65 9.77
N VAL A 132 15.99 2.82 8.78
CA VAL A 132 14.64 2.67 8.23
C VAL A 132 13.99 1.38 8.73
N ALA A 133 12.68 1.27 8.57
CA ALA A 133 11.92 0.09 9.01
C ALA A 133 12.44 -1.19 8.37
N LEU A 134 12.67 -1.18 7.04
CA LEU A 134 13.42 -2.23 6.34
C LEU A 134 14.38 -1.58 5.33
N PRO A 135 15.64 -2.03 5.23
CA PRO A 135 16.56 -1.57 4.18
C PRO A 135 16.09 -1.98 2.79
N ALA A 136 16.37 -1.17 1.76
CA ALA A 136 15.92 -1.43 0.39
C ALA A 136 16.28 -2.82 -0.17
N PRO A 137 17.47 -3.39 0.08
CA PRO A 137 17.76 -4.77 -0.35
C PRO A 137 16.85 -5.81 0.32
N VAL A 138 16.47 -5.59 1.59
CA VAL A 138 15.58 -6.48 2.33
C VAL A 138 14.14 -6.36 1.83
N THR A 139 13.70 -5.14 1.48
CA THR A 139 12.41 -4.91 0.80
C THR A 139 12.33 -5.74 -0.49
N VAL A 140 13.37 -5.66 -1.33
CA VAL A 140 13.44 -6.43 -2.59
C VAL A 140 13.47 -7.95 -2.34
N GLU A 141 14.19 -8.41 -1.32
CA GLU A 141 14.20 -9.83 -0.95
C GLU A 141 12.79 -10.35 -0.59
N TYR A 142 12.03 -9.57 0.17
CA TYR A 142 10.65 -9.97 0.51
C TYR A 142 9.71 -9.87 -0.69
N LEU A 143 9.86 -8.89 -1.56
CA LEU A 143 9.10 -8.83 -2.81
C LEU A 143 9.36 -10.05 -3.68
N GLU A 144 10.61 -10.52 -3.77
CA GLU A 144 10.95 -11.74 -4.50
C GLU A 144 10.32 -12.98 -3.87
N LYS A 145 10.30 -13.10 -2.55
CA LYS A 145 9.61 -14.18 -1.85
C LYS A 145 8.10 -14.18 -2.15
N ILE A 146 7.47 -12.99 -2.12
CA ILE A 146 6.05 -12.81 -2.45
C ILE A 146 5.79 -13.25 -3.89
N ARG A 147 6.55 -12.73 -4.85
CA ARG A 147 6.43 -13.07 -6.28
C ARG A 147 6.59 -14.58 -6.50
N SER A 148 7.61 -15.18 -5.90
CA SER A 148 7.88 -16.62 -6.03
C SER A 148 6.75 -17.47 -5.46
N ALA A 149 6.16 -17.08 -4.32
CA ALA A 149 5.01 -17.79 -3.74
C ALA A 149 3.76 -17.70 -4.64
N LEU A 150 3.48 -16.53 -5.20
CA LEU A 150 2.38 -16.36 -6.16
C LEU A 150 2.61 -17.22 -7.42
N ALA A 151 3.80 -17.19 -7.99
CA ALA A 151 4.16 -17.95 -9.18
C ALA A 151 4.15 -19.48 -8.95
N MET A 152 4.39 -19.94 -7.72
CA MET A 152 4.29 -21.36 -7.37
C MET A 152 2.86 -21.87 -7.47
N VAL A 153 1.86 -21.04 -7.16
CA VAL A 153 0.43 -21.40 -7.21
C VAL A 153 -0.13 -21.12 -8.61
N ARG A 154 0.19 -19.96 -9.18
CA ARG A 154 -0.32 -19.47 -10.46
C ARG A 154 0.82 -18.76 -11.23
N PRO A 155 1.62 -19.49 -12.01
CA PRO A 155 2.76 -18.92 -12.75
C PRO A 155 2.35 -17.93 -13.85
N ASP A 156 1.13 -18.04 -14.32
CA ASP A 156 0.49 -17.22 -15.37
C ASP A 156 -0.24 -15.97 -14.81
N LEU A 157 -0.31 -15.82 -13.49
CA LEU A 157 -1.07 -14.75 -12.85
C LEU A 157 -0.36 -13.40 -13.04
N PRO A 158 -1.00 -12.40 -13.68
CA PRO A 158 -0.43 -11.09 -13.80
C PRO A 158 -0.22 -10.45 -12.42
N VAL A 159 0.93 -9.85 -12.21
CA VAL A 159 1.28 -9.14 -10.96
C VAL A 159 1.72 -7.73 -11.29
N ILE A 160 1.15 -6.75 -10.59
CA ILE A 160 1.46 -5.33 -10.72
C ILE A 160 2.08 -4.85 -9.41
N LEU A 161 3.19 -4.12 -9.49
CA LEU A 161 3.84 -3.51 -8.32
C LEU A 161 3.51 -2.03 -8.25
N CYS A 162 2.93 -1.58 -7.13
CA CYS A 162 2.79 -0.17 -6.84
C CYS A 162 4.02 0.33 -6.09
N LEU A 163 4.60 1.44 -6.57
CA LEU A 163 5.76 2.06 -5.95
C LEU A 163 5.34 2.96 -4.79
N PRO A 164 6.20 3.11 -3.75
CA PRO A 164 5.88 3.86 -2.55
C PRO A 164 5.40 5.28 -2.82
N SER A 165 4.28 5.65 -2.21
CA SER A 165 3.77 7.02 -2.10
C SER A 165 4.71 7.93 -1.31
N THR A 166 4.36 9.20 -1.20
CA THR A 166 4.98 10.11 -0.22
C THR A 166 4.05 10.36 0.96
N HIS A 167 4.53 11.14 1.93
CA HIS A 167 3.76 11.63 3.07
C HIS A 167 4.18 13.06 3.44
N SER A 168 3.33 13.74 4.24
CA SER A 168 3.58 15.04 4.84
C SER A 168 3.36 14.96 6.35
N SER A 169 3.87 13.90 6.99
CA SER A 169 3.54 13.59 8.38
C SER A 169 4.46 14.26 9.39
N PRO A 170 3.88 14.91 10.43
CA PRO A 170 4.65 15.43 11.54
C PRO A 170 5.35 14.33 12.35
N TYR A 171 4.83 13.11 12.35
CA TYR A 171 5.45 11.95 13.02
C TYR A 171 6.82 11.61 12.45
N TYR A 172 7.06 11.96 11.19
CA TYR A 172 8.33 11.75 10.48
C TYR A 172 9.04 13.07 10.17
N GLY A 173 8.69 14.16 10.88
CA GLY A 173 9.31 15.47 10.69
C GLY A 173 9.16 16.03 9.28
N PHE A 174 8.11 15.66 8.55
CA PHE A 174 7.85 16.07 7.15
C PHE A 174 8.95 15.64 6.17
N VAL A 175 9.76 14.65 6.51
CA VAL A 175 10.91 14.20 5.71
C VAL A 175 10.73 12.75 5.29
N HIS A 176 10.94 12.46 4.00
CA HIS A 176 10.87 11.11 3.42
C HIS A 176 12.14 10.76 2.64
N SER A 177 13.29 10.87 3.31
CA SER A 177 14.63 10.79 2.70
C SER A 177 14.97 9.45 2.06
N ALA A 178 14.48 8.33 2.62
CA ALA A 178 14.80 7.00 2.11
C ALA A 178 13.93 6.55 0.92
N ARG A 179 12.83 7.26 0.61
CA ARG A 179 11.86 6.86 -0.44
C ARG A 179 12.53 6.65 -1.80
N ALA A 180 13.30 7.61 -2.27
CA ALA A 180 13.90 7.56 -3.60
C ALA A 180 14.79 6.32 -3.79
N ARG A 181 15.58 5.97 -2.79
CA ARG A 181 16.45 4.78 -2.80
C ARG A 181 15.63 3.48 -2.90
N HIS A 182 14.57 3.35 -2.10
CA HIS A 182 13.69 2.18 -2.13
C HIS A 182 12.96 2.08 -3.46
N THR A 183 12.33 3.17 -3.91
CA THR A 183 11.63 3.23 -5.21
C THR A 183 12.55 2.81 -6.36
N SER A 184 13.80 3.28 -6.37
CA SER A 184 14.78 2.90 -7.40
C SER A 184 15.13 1.41 -7.33
N ALA A 185 15.26 0.83 -6.14
CA ALA A 185 15.53 -0.60 -5.98
C ALA A 185 14.34 -1.45 -6.42
N MET A 186 13.12 -1.10 -6.00
CA MET A 186 11.88 -1.78 -6.38
C MET A 186 11.63 -1.71 -7.89
N ARG A 187 11.86 -0.54 -8.51
CA ARG A 187 11.69 -0.35 -9.95
C ARG A 187 12.67 -1.19 -10.76
N ARG A 188 13.95 -1.27 -10.36
CA ARG A 188 14.93 -2.16 -11.02
C ARG A 188 14.50 -3.62 -10.89
N TRP A 189 14.17 -4.07 -9.69
CA TRP A 189 13.70 -5.43 -9.47
C TRP A 189 12.46 -5.76 -10.31
N ALA A 190 11.48 -4.87 -10.40
CA ALA A 190 10.30 -5.06 -11.23
C ALA A 190 10.66 -5.16 -12.73
N ALA A 191 11.59 -4.31 -13.19
CA ALA A 191 12.07 -4.36 -14.58
C ALA A 191 12.79 -5.68 -14.91
N ASP A 192 13.60 -6.20 -13.99
CA ASP A 192 14.30 -7.50 -14.14
C ASP A 192 13.30 -8.68 -14.27
N HIS A 193 12.08 -8.51 -13.80
CA HIS A 193 11.00 -9.50 -13.88
C HIS A 193 9.90 -9.17 -14.90
N ALA A 194 10.11 -8.16 -15.75
CA ALA A 194 9.10 -7.64 -16.69
C ALA A 194 7.75 -7.32 -16.02
N MET A 195 7.77 -6.90 -14.75
CA MET A 195 6.59 -6.63 -13.94
C MET A 195 6.14 -5.18 -14.14
N PRO A 196 4.87 -4.92 -14.50
CA PRO A 196 4.31 -3.57 -14.58
C PRO A 196 4.41 -2.83 -13.24
N THR A 197 4.68 -1.52 -13.30
CA THR A 197 4.74 -0.68 -12.09
C THR A 197 3.78 0.49 -12.18
N VAL A 198 3.14 0.84 -11.05
CA VAL A 198 2.33 2.05 -10.88
C VAL A 198 3.01 2.96 -9.87
N ASP A 199 3.33 4.19 -10.23
CA ASP A 199 3.97 5.15 -9.32
C ASP A 199 2.91 6.03 -8.64
N PHE A 200 2.71 5.84 -7.35
CA PHE A 200 1.77 6.63 -6.55
C PHE A 200 2.29 8.03 -6.20
N TYR A 201 3.58 8.27 -6.38
CA TYR A 201 4.20 9.51 -5.92
C TYR A 201 3.63 10.78 -6.54
N PRO A 202 3.41 10.90 -7.86
CA PRO A 202 2.94 12.15 -8.44
C PRO A 202 1.59 12.59 -7.88
N VAL A 203 0.66 11.64 -7.74
CA VAL A 203 -0.68 11.90 -7.20
C VAL A 203 -0.61 12.27 -5.71
N THR A 204 0.14 11.49 -4.93
CA THR A 204 0.23 11.71 -3.48
C THR A 204 1.02 12.97 -3.15
N ALA A 205 2.04 13.32 -3.93
CA ALA A 205 2.77 14.58 -3.77
C ALA A 205 1.87 15.79 -4.02
N ALA A 206 1.03 15.75 -5.06
CA ALA A 206 0.06 16.81 -5.33
C ALA A 206 -1.00 16.91 -4.22
N HIS A 207 -1.49 15.78 -3.73
CA HIS A 207 -2.44 15.73 -2.62
C HIS A 207 -1.88 16.39 -1.35
N PHE A 208 -0.67 16.01 -0.92
CA PHE A 208 -0.05 16.59 0.27
C PHE A 208 0.40 18.04 0.08
N ALA A 209 0.72 18.47 -1.13
CA ALA A 209 1.04 19.87 -1.42
C ALA A 209 -0.18 20.81 -1.30
N ALA A 210 -1.39 20.28 -1.40
CA ALA A 210 -2.64 21.02 -1.26
C ALA A 210 -3.13 21.14 0.20
N GLU A 211 -2.46 20.48 1.17
CA GLU A 211 -2.86 20.51 2.58
C GLU A 211 -2.67 21.90 3.22
N ASP A 212 -3.71 22.41 3.85
CA ASP A 212 -3.62 23.55 4.78
C ASP A 212 -3.64 23.06 6.24
N ARG A 213 -2.47 22.78 6.77
CA ARG A 213 -2.31 22.30 8.16
C ARG A 213 -2.60 23.39 9.19
N ALA A 214 -2.47 24.68 8.80
CA ALA A 214 -2.75 25.81 9.71
C ALA A 214 -4.25 25.93 10.02
N ALA A 215 -5.11 25.43 9.14
CA ALA A 215 -6.55 25.38 9.34
C ALA A 215 -6.99 24.42 10.45
N GLY A 216 -6.12 23.51 10.87
CA GLY A 216 -6.36 22.54 11.93
C GLY A 216 -7.09 21.27 11.49
N PRO A 217 -7.14 20.23 12.36
CA PRO A 217 -7.58 18.89 11.97
C PRO A 217 -9.00 18.81 11.42
N VAL A 218 -9.93 19.56 12.00
CA VAL A 218 -11.34 19.53 11.56
C VAL A 218 -11.50 20.11 10.16
N ALA A 219 -10.81 21.23 9.86
CA ALA A 219 -10.85 21.81 8.54
C ALA A 219 -10.12 20.96 7.50
N MET A 220 -9.02 20.31 7.89
CA MET A 220 -8.33 19.36 7.02
C MET A 220 -9.24 18.19 6.62
N ILE A 221 -9.96 17.59 7.54
CA ILE A 221 -10.92 16.51 7.26
C ILE A 221 -12.03 17.00 6.33
N ALA A 222 -12.59 18.19 6.59
CA ALA A 222 -13.61 18.78 5.74
C ALA A 222 -13.10 19.10 4.33
N ALA A 223 -11.81 19.33 4.16
CA ALA A 223 -11.12 19.54 2.88
C ALA A 223 -10.56 18.24 2.27
N ASP A 224 -11.04 17.08 2.70
CA ASP A 224 -10.62 15.76 2.22
C ASP A 224 -9.14 15.43 2.49
N HIS A 225 -8.59 15.87 3.63
CA HIS A 225 -7.23 15.53 4.06
C HIS A 225 -7.22 14.82 5.42
N ASN A 226 -6.38 13.81 5.58
CA ASN A 226 -6.16 13.18 6.88
C ASN A 226 -5.10 13.96 7.68
N PRO A 227 -5.43 14.41 8.91
CA PRO A 227 -4.51 15.22 9.72
C PRO A 227 -3.18 14.54 10.08
N ASP A 228 -3.08 13.22 9.96
CA ASP A 228 -1.83 12.50 10.23
C ASP A 228 -0.75 12.70 9.15
N GLY A 229 -1.15 13.17 7.95
CA GLY A 229 -0.27 13.40 6.82
C GLY A 229 0.38 12.16 6.23
N ILE A 230 -0.23 11.00 6.47
CA ILE A 230 0.18 9.70 5.91
C ILE A 230 -0.92 9.17 5.00
N HIS A 231 -2.16 9.14 5.52
CA HIS A 231 -3.31 8.62 4.83
C HIS A 231 -3.95 9.67 3.92
N TRP A 232 -4.69 9.22 2.93
CA TRP A 232 -5.17 10.06 1.84
C TRP A 232 -6.63 10.44 2.00
N GLY A 233 -7.04 11.50 1.31
CA GLY A 233 -8.42 11.84 1.06
C GLY A 233 -9.03 11.02 -0.08
N PHE A 234 -10.36 11.10 -0.25
CA PHE A 234 -11.09 10.33 -1.26
C PHE A 234 -10.78 10.76 -2.69
N ALA A 235 -10.47 12.03 -2.92
CA ALA A 235 -10.01 12.51 -4.22
C ALA A 235 -8.68 11.83 -4.62
N CYS A 236 -7.76 11.66 -3.68
CA CYS A 236 -6.51 10.94 -3.89
C CYS A 236 -6.76 9.45 -4.15
N HIS A 237 -7.65 8.80 -3.38
CA HIS A 237 -8.08 7.42 -3.64
C HIS A 237 -8.65 7.26 -5.04
N THR A 238 -9.50 8.19 -5.49
CA THR A 238 -10.07 8.16 -6.85
C THR A 238 -8.99 8.23 -7.92
N ALA A 239 -8.03 9.15 -7.77
CA ALA A 239 -6.94 9.30 -8.72
C ALA A 239 -6.01 8.07 -8.75
N ILE A 240 -5.66 7.51 -7.59
CA ILE A 240 -4.88 6.25 -7.49
C ILE A 240 -5.67 5.08 -8.09
N GLY A 241 -6.97 4.99 -7.80
CA GLY A 241 -7.86 3.97 -8.36
C GLY A 241 -7.84 3.98 -9.90
N ALA A 242 -7.91 5.17 -10.51
CA ALA A 242 -7.82 5.31 -11.96
C ALA A 242 -6.49 4.80 -12.52
N LEU A 243 -5.36 5.18 -11.91
CA LEU A 243 -4.03 4.71 -12.33
C LEU A 243 -3.90 3.17 -12.24
N VAL A 244 -4.43 2.57 -11.18
CA VAL A 244 -4.40 1.11 -11.02
C VAL A 244 -5.35 0.43 -12.00
N THR A 245 -6.53 1.02 -12.26
CA THR A 245 -7.47 0.54 -13.30
C THR A 245 -6.78 0.38 -14.64
N ASP A 246 -6.08 1.42 -15.09
CA ASP A 246 -5.39 1.42 -16.38
C ASP A 246 -4.29 0.35 -16.41
N ALA A 247 -3.47 0.25 -15.35
CA ALA A 247 -2.44 -0.78 -15.24
C ALA A 247 -3.02 -2.21 -15.24
N VAL A 248 -4.19 -2.42 -14.63
CA VAL A 248 -4.87 -3.72 -14.62
C VAL A 248 -5.40 -4.06 -16.01
N ARG A 249 -5.99 -3.11 -16.74
CA ARG A 249 -6.42 -3.32 -18.13
C ARG A 249 -5.26 -3.76 -19.02
N ASP A 250 -4.15 -3.03 -18.94
CA ASP A 250 -2.95 -3.33 -19.72
C ASP A 250 -2.41 -4.73 -19.40
N ALA A 251 -2.33 -5.08 -18.09
CA ALA A 251 -1.79 -6.35 -17.65
C ALA A 251 -2.68 -7.57 -17.96
N THR A 252 -4.00 -7.36 -18.05
CA THR A 252 -4.99 -8.44 -18.30
C THR A 252 -5.42 -8.54 -19.76
N GLY A 253 -5.02 -7.59 -20.61
CA GLY A 253 -5.45 -7.50 -22.00
C GLY A 253 -6.96 -7.21 -22.14
N ASP A 254 -7.57 -6.57 -21.14
CA ASP A 254 -9.02 -6.32 -21.11
C ASP A 254 -9.33 -4.94 -21.72
N ASP A 255 -9.53 -4.94 -23.04
CA ASP A 255 -9.80 -3.72 -23.82
C ASP A 255 -11.28 -3.26 -23.72
N ARG A 256 -12.03 -3.78 -22.74
CA ARG A 256 -13.42 -3.36 -22.50
C ARG A 256 -13.45 -1.97 -21.92
N THR A 257 -13.54 -0.95 -22.81
CA THR A 257 -14.02 0.37 -22.41
C THR A 257 -15.39 0.21 -21.78
N VAL A 258 -15.53 0.60 -20.52
CA VAL A 258 -16.83 0.65 -19.86
C VAL A 258 -17.72 1.58 -20.69
N SER A 259 -18.67 0.97 -21.44
CA SER A 259 -19.70 1.74 -22.11
C SER A 259 -20.42 2.59 -21.06
N ALA A 260 -20.45 3.89 -21.26
CA ALA A 260 -21.18 4.81 -20.39
C ALA A 260 -22.62 4.29 -20.19
N PRO A 261 -23.18 4.37 -18.99
CA PRO A 261 -24.57 3.96 -18.76
C PRO A 261 -25.49 4.73 -19.68
N PRO A 262 -26.53 4.09 -20.27
CA PRO A 262 -27.48 4.75 -21.15
C PRO A 262 -28.14 5.91 -20.39
N THR A 263 -28.08 7.09 -20.99
CA THR A 263 -28.77 8.30 -20.50
C THR A 263 -30.26 7.97 -20.36
N PRO A 264 -30.89 8.20 -19.19
CA PRO A 264 -32.33 8.00 -19.05
C PRO A 264 -33.06 8.96 -19.97
N ARG A 265 -34.03 8.41 -20.75
CA ARG A 265 -34.94 9.18 -21.61
C ARG A 265 -36.04 9.83 -20.79
#